data_381366ee93cdca4e0efe46574fe6c0c0
#
_entry.id   381366ee93cdca4e0efe46574fe6c0c0
#
_cell.length_a   1.000
_cell.length_b   1.000
_cell.length_c   1.000
_cell.angle_alpha   90.00
_cell.angle_beta   90.00
_cell.angle_gamma   90.00
#
_symmetry.space_group_name_H-M   'P 1'
#
loop_
_entity.id
_entity.type
_entity.pdbx_description
1 polymer ?
#
loop_
_entity_poly.entity_id
_entity_poly.type
_entity_poly.pdbx_seq_one_letter_code
_entity_poly.pdbx_strand_id
1 'polypeptide(L)'
;MKKESLKIGVNLGGWISQYKEFDRHHFDTFITKDDIRQIADWGFDHIRLPIDYPIFEDDANPGIYHESGFAYLDRCLAWCQDNGLRVIFDIHKAPGYSFTNTLEAEMTEVNTLFTEPSMQQRFVNLWGALTRRYFDQAEDVLAFELLNEIVLPDSSPWNNLAQQIINHIREIDAHRLIIIGGNNYNDVNELSKIQINPDSNLSHTFHFYEPIVVTHQKAFWVVEMEQFNKTVNYPGEVPELADFLKTHHPIHIPRYEKSFARQLDRQFLVDMLKPAKQFMEQKDKSLYCGEFGVIDQAPMQTRINWTQDFIDILNEYKIGYAYWCYKKMDFGLVDKNGNLINEELLKVVTQQR
;
A
#
# COMPACT_ATOMS: atom_id res chain seq x y z
N MET A 1 17.21 6.11 6.94
CA MET A 1 16.36 5.30 7.85
C MET A 1 16.90 3.89 7.90
N LYS A 2 17.01 3.30 9.09
CA LYS A 2 17.34 1.87 9.17
C LYS A 2 16.09 1.09 8.77
N LYS A 3 16.25 0.07 7.94
CA LYS A 3 15.14 -0.78 7.43
C LYS A 3 14.30 -1.39 8.58
N GLU A 4 14.94 -1.69 9.70
CA GLU A 4 14.33 -2.30 10.90
C GLU A 4 13.57 -1.30 11.79
N SER A 5 13.58 0.00 11.44
CA SER A 5 12.91 1.04 12.23
C SER A 5 11.43 1.22 11.90
N LEU A 6 10.96 0.73 10.76
CA LEU A 6 9.56 0.73 10.36
C LEU A 6 8.88 -0.52 10.93
N LYS A 7 8.15 -0.36 12.04
CA LYS A 7 7.50 -1.50 12.73
C LYS A 7 5.99 -1.46 12.60
N ILE A 8 5.36 -0.40 13.10
CA ILE A 8 3.91 -0.28 13.22
C ILE A 8 3.50 1.02 12.55
N GLY A 9 2.98 0.93 11.35
CA GLY A 9 2.55 2.06 10.57
C GLY A 9 1.09 2.07 10.21
N VAL A 10 0.65 3.20 9.67
CA VAL A 10 -0.70 3.36 9.12
C VAL A 10 -0.65 4.17 7.82
N ASN A 11 -1.51 3.81 6.88
CA ASN A 11 -1.67 4.52 5.61
C ASN A 11 -2.60 5.72 5.75
N LEU A 12 -2.25 6.85 5.12
CA LEU A 12 -3.11 8.03 4.97
C LEU A 12 -3.84 8.02 3.62
N GLY A 13 -4.46 6.89 3.26
CA GLY A 13 -5.23 6.75 2.02
C GLY A 13 -6.40 7.73 1.94
N GLY A 14 -6.79 8.11 0.72
CA GLY A 14 -7.92 8.99 0.44
C GLY A 14 -7.67 10.47 0.74
N TRP A 15 -6.47 10.86 1.10
CA TRP A 15 -6.12 12.27 1.32
C TRP A 15 -5.66 12.94 0.02
N ILE A 16 -4.40 12.72 -0.39
CA ILE A 16 -3.79 13.24 -1.61
C ILE A 16 -3.53 12.15 -2.65
N SER A 17 -4.18 11.02 -2.45
CA SER A 17 -4.29 9.89 -3.38
C SER A 17 -5.72 9.36 -3.37
N GLN A 18 -6.15 8.70 -4.45
CA GLN A 18 -7.45 8.04 -4.57
C GLN A 18 -8.65 8.96 -4.21
N TYR A 19 -8.51 10.27 -4.40
CA TYR A 19 -9.60 11.23 -4.25
C TYR A 19 -10.51 11.19 -5.49
N LYS A 20 -11.81 11.48 -5.30
CA LYS A 20 -12.78 11.48 -6.40
C LYS A 20 -12.56 12.63 -7.37
N GLU A 21 -12.29 13.81 -6.84
CA GLU A 21 -12.08 15.04 -7.59
C GLU A 21 -10.93 15.82 -6.97
N PHE A 22 -10.19 16.58 -7.79
CA PHE A 22 -9.15 17.48 -7.31
C PHE A 22 -9.78 18.64 -6.55
N ASP A 23 -9.88 18.49 -5.22
CA ASP A 23 -10.53 19.45 -4.32
C ASP A 23 -9.57 19.92 -3.22
N ARG A 24 -9.16 21.18 -3.29
CA ARG A 24 -8.28 21.79 -2.29
C ARG A 24 -8.90 21.81 -0.90
N HIS A 25 -10.21 21.98 -0.78
CA HIS A 25 -10.87 21.93 0.52
C HIS A 25 -10.73 20.56 1.16
N HIS A 26 -10.92 19.50 0.36
CA HIS A 26 -10.65 18.13 0.81
C HIS A 26 -9.19 17.96 1.27
N PHE A 27 -8.22 18.38 0.47
CA PHE A 27 -6.79 18.25 0.82
C PHE A 27 -6.39 19.07 2.06
N ASP A 28 -7.09 20.18 2.33
CA ASP A 28 -6.82 21.01 3.50
C ASP A 28 -7.47 20.50 4.79
N THR A 29 -8.51 19.65 4.69
CA THR A 29 -9.36 19.28 5.84
C THR A 29 -9.45 17.80 6.14
N PHE A 30 -9.12 16.92 5.19
CA PHE A 30 -9.29 15.47 5.36
C PHE A 30 -8.31 14.87 6.38
N ILE A 31 -7.03 15.25 6.29
CA ILE A 31 -6.01 14.94 7.30
C ILE A 31 -5.49 16.25 7.89
N THR A 32 -5.43 16.33 9.20
CA THR A 32 -5.05 17.49 9.97
C THR A 32 -3.88 17.20 10.92
N LYS A 33 -3.30 18.25 11.52
CA LYS A 33 -2.27 18.08 12.55
C LYS A 33 -2.76 17.24 13.74
N ASP A 34 -4.05 17.37 14.09
CA ASP A 34 -4.64 16.60 15.19
C ASP A 34 -4.76 15.12 14.86
N ASP A 35 -5.07 14.75 13.60
CA ASP A 35 -5.04 13.36 13.16
C ASP A 35 -3.64 12.76 13.29
N ILE A 36 -2.59 13.47 12.90
CA ILE A 36 -1.19 13.00 13.02
C ILE A 36 -0.79 12.82 14.49
N ARG A 37 -1.17 13.77 15.36
CA ARG A 37 -0.95 13.64 16.81
C ARG A 37 -1.67 12.41 17.36
N GLN A 38 -2.93 12.19 16.98
CA GLN A 38 -3.70 11.01 17.41
C GLN A 38 -3.05 9.70 16.98
N ILE A 39 -2.52 9.63 15.74
CA ILE A 39 -1.77 8.46 15.25
C ILE A 39 -0.54 8.20 16.13
N ALA A 40 0.22 9.23 16.47
CA ALA A 40 1.38 9.10 17.36
C ALA A 40 0.98 8.68 18.78
N ASP A 41 -0.07 9.28 19.35
CA ASP A 41 -0.61 8.94 20.68
C ASP A 41 -1.10 7.50 20.74
N TRP A 42 -1.54 6.91 19.64
CA TRP A 42 -1.91 5.49 19.53
C TRP A 42 -0.71 4.54 19.44
N GLY A 43 0.52 5.07 19.32
CA GLY A 43 1.74 4.27 19.34
C GLY A 43 2.21 3.80 17.97
N PHE A 44 1.72 4.34 16.87
CA PHE A 44 2.33 4.16 15.55
C PHE A 44 3.72 4.80 15.53
N ASP A 45 4.66 4.23 14.78
CA ASP A 45 6.01 4.76 14.64
C ASP A 45 6.26 5.41 13.27
N HIS A 46 5.37 5.20 12.31
CA HIS A 46 5.45 5.82 10.99
C HIS A 46 4.09 5.88 10.29
N ILE A 47 4.03 6.71 9.27
CA ILE A 47 2.94 6.75 8.30
C ILE A 47 3.46 6.37 6.91
N ARG A 48 2.63 5.71 6.10
CA ARG A 48 2.78 5.63 4.66
C ARG A 48 1.82 6.63 4.04
N LEU A 49 2.35 7.55 3.24
CA LEU A 49 1.60 8.61 2.57
C LEU A 49 1.46 8.29 1.09
N PRO A 50 0.31 7.75 0.66
CA PRO A 50 -0.03 7.59 -0.75
C PRO A 50 -0.22 8.95 -1.43
N ILE A 51 0.36 9.14 -2.62
CA ILE A 51 0.41 10.40 -3.34
C ILE A 51 0.11 10.17 -4.82
N ASP A 52 -0.89 10.85 -5.34
CA ASP A 52 -1.17 10.87 -6.78
C ASP A 52 -0.41 12.03 -7.44
N TYR A 53 0.30 11.77 -8.56
CA TYR A 53 1.14 12.76 -9.23
C TYR A 53 0.43 14.08 -9.64
N PRO A 54 -0.92 14.10 -9.92
CA PRO A 54 -1.59 15.36 -10.27
C PRO A 54 -1.57 16.42 -9.16
N ILE A 55 -1.21 16.03 -7.93
CA ILE A 55 -0.93 17.00 -6.86
C ILE A 55 0.24 17.91 -7.25
N PHE A 56 1.24 17.40 -7.98
CA PHE A 56 2.48 18.08 -8.28
C PHE A 56 2.50 18.77 -9.63
N GLU A 57 1.87 18.16 -10.66
CA GLU A 57 1.97 18.64 -12.03
C GLU A 57 0.70 18.37 -12.83
N ASP A 58 0.51 19.19 -13.88
CA ASP A 58 -0.59 19.08 -14.82
C ASP A 58 -0.08 18.36 -16.10
N ASP A 59 -0.92 17.48 -16.66
CA ASP A 59 -0.61 16.80 -17.92
C ASP A 59 -0.44 17.74 -19.13
N ALA A 60 -1.06 18.92 -19.07
CA ALA A 60 -0.87 19.96 -20.10
C ALA A 60 0.53 20.59 -20.06
N ASN A 61 1.23 20.53 -18.92
CA ASN A 61 2.52 21.14 -18.69
C ASN A 61 3.50 20.21 -17.98
N PRO A 62 3.89 19.08 -18.58
CA PRO A 62 4.74 18.07 -17.95
C PRO A 62 6.08 18.65 -17.47
N GLY A 63 6.49 18.29 -16.25
CA GLY A 63 7.75 18.73 -15.64
C GLY A 63 7.69 20.14 -15.02
N ILE A 64 6.54 20.83 -15.07
CA ILE A 64 6.31 22.09 -14.34
C ILE A 64 5.58 21.76 -13.05
N TYR A 65 6.33 21.75 -11.95
CA TYR A 65 5.81 21.35 -10.66
C TYR A 65 5.18 22.49 -9.88
N HIS A 66 4.04 22.21 -9.22
CA HIS A 66 3.29 23.14 -8.41
C HIS A 66 3.75 23.13 -6.94
N GLU A 67 4.27 24.24 -6.45
CA GLU A 67 4.64 24.40 -5.03
C GLU A 67 3.47 24.11 -4.08
N SER A 68 2.23 24.42 -4.48
CA SER A 68 1.04 24.10 -3.68
C SER A 68 0.85 22.60 -3.45
N GLY A 69 1.29 21.75 -4.35
CA GLY A 69 1.26 20.30 -4.17
C GLY A 69 2.30 19.82 -3.16
N PHE A 70 3.54 20.30 -3.29
CA PHE A 70 4.58 19.97 -2.32
C PHE A 70 4.26 20.47 -0.91
N ALA A 71 3.53 21.58 -0.77
CA ALA A 71 3.12 22.09 0.53
C ALA A 71 2.31 21.08 1.37
N TYR A 72 1.59 20.14 0.75
CA TYR A 72 0.90 19.05 1.48
C TYR A 72 1.91 18.07 2.09
N LEU A 73 2.94 17.72 1.34
CA LEU A 73 4.01 16.82 1.81
C LEU A 73 4.84 17.50 2.91
N ASP A 74 5.19 18.79 2.71
CA ASP A 74 5.94 19.59 3.69
C ASP A 74 5.20 19.66 5.02
N ARG A 75 3.88 19.93 4.98
CA ARG A 75 3.03 19.95 6.18
C ARG A 75 2.96 18.60 6.87
N CYS A 76 2.71 17.55 6.10
CA CYS A 76 2.65 16.18 6.64
C CYS A 76 3.96 15.82 7.33
N LEU A 77 5.09 16.05 6.66
CA LEU A 77 6.42 15.75 7.18
C LEU A 77 6.71 16.54 8.47
N ALA A 78 6.40 17.85 8.50
CA ALA A 78 6.55 18.68 9.68
C ALA A 78 5.69 18.19 10.85
N TRP A 79 4.41 17.85 10.60
CA TRP A 79 3.54 17.31 11.63
C TRP A 79 4.02 15.97 12.17
N CYS A 80 4.54 15.10 11.30
CA CYS A 80 5.12 13.84 11.71
C CYS A 80 6.38 14.02 12.55
N GLN A 81 7.29 14.89 12.14
CA GLN A 81 8.51 15.22 12.90
C GLN A 81 8.17 15.79 14.29
N ASP A 82 7.20 16.72 14.39
CA ASP A 82 6.72 17.26 15.67
C ASP A 82 6.23 16.17 16.64
N ASN A 83 5.77 15.04 16.12
CA ASN A 83 5.22 13.91 16.88
C ASN A 83 6.09 12.64 16.89
N GLY A 84 7.33 12.73 16.39
CA GLY A 84 8.28 11.61 16.40
C GLY A 84 7.96 10.47 15.43
N LEU A 85 7.09 10.72 14.45
CA LEU A 85 6.74 9.76 13.40
C LEU A 85 7.69 9.86 12.20
N ARG A 86 7.96 8.72 11.58
CA ARG A 86 8.63 8.61 10.27
C ARG A 86 7.60 8.67 9.15
N VAL A 87 8.05 8.93 7.92
CA VAL A 87 7.17 9.03 6.75
C VAL A 87 7.73 8.19 5.60
N ILE A 88 6.87 7.46 4.93
CA ILE A 88 7.13 6.84 3.63
C ILE A 88 6.32 7.63 2.61
N PHE A 89 6.98 8.27 1.64
CA PHE A 89 6.30 8.81 0.47
C PHE A 89 6.12 7.69 -0.55
N ASP A 90 4.90 7.37 -0.88
CA ASP A 90 4.51 6.39 -1.88
C ASP A 90 3.86 7.10 -3.08
N ILE A 91 4.45 6.97 -4.27
CA ILE A 91 3.76 7.41 -5.47
C ILE A 91 2.69 6.37 -5.81
N HIS A 92 1.44 6.75 -5.55
CA HIS A 92 0.28 5.85 -5.69
C HIS A 92 -0.28 5.84 -7.11
N LYS A 93 -0.27 7.00 -7.78
CA LYS A 93 -0.55 7.19 -9.19
C LYS A 93 0.62 7.94 -9.83
N ALA A 94 1.18 7.39 -10.91
CA ALA A 94 2.27 7.98 -11.67
C ALA A 94 1.77 8.56 -13.01
N PRO A 95 2.53 9.45 -13.68
CA PRO A 95 2.21 9.85 -15.04
C PRO A 95 2.04 8.64 -15.97
N GLY A 96 0.87 8.54 -16.60
CA GLY A 96 0.52 7.42 -17.46
C GLY A 96 0.26 6.08 -16.76
N TYR A 97 0.09 6.05 -15.44
CA TYR A 97 -0.23 4.82 -14.72
C TYR A 97 -1.10 5.03 -13.49
N SER A 98 -2.18 4.24 -13.42
CA SER A 98 -2.92 4.00 -12.19
C SER A 98 -3.25 2.50 -12.08
N PHE A 99 -3.06 1.91 -10.90
CA PHE A 99 -3.45 0.52 -10.65
C PHE A 99 -4.98 0.32 -10.77
N THR A 100 -5.78 1.35 -10.49
CA THR A 100 -7.25 1.32 -10.62
C THR A 100 -7.69 1.17 -12.07
N ASN A 101 -6.90 1.61 -13.05
CA ASN A 101 -7.18 1.40 -14.48
C ASN A 101 -7.12 -0.08 -14.90
N THR A 102 -6.73 -0.97 -14.00
CA THR A 102 -6.74 -2.44 -14.21
C THR A 102 -7.93 -3.13 -13.56
N LEU A 103 -8.71 -2.40 -12.74
CA LEU A 103 -9.92 -2.90 -12.11
C LEU A 103 -11.11 -2.74 -13.06
N GLU A 104 -11.87 -3.81 -13.28
CA GLU A 104 -13.02 -3.79 -14.24
C GLU A 104 -14.04 -2.69 -13.95
N ALA A 105 -14.28 -2.38 -12.67
CA ALA A 105 -15.22 -1.35 -12.24
C ALA A 105 -14.72 0.09 -12.41
N GLU A 106 -13.40 0.30 -12.60
CA GLU A 106 -12.75 1.62 -12.56
C GLU A 106 -11.89 1.92 -13.79
N MET A 107 -11.95 1.10 -14.85
CA MET A 107 -11.21 1.33 -16.09
C MET A 107 -11.63 2.63 -16.78
N THR A 108 -10.90 3.70 -16.54
CA THR A 108 -11.16 5.03 -17.11
C THR A 108 -10.16 5.44 -18.17
N GLU A 109 -8.93 4.94 -18.11
CA GLU A 109 -7.82 5.32 -18.99
C GLU A 109 -6.92 4.12 -19.31
N VAL A 110 -6.15 4.22 -20.38
CA VAL A 110 -5.14 3.21 -20.74
C VAL A 110 -3.83 3.55 -20.05
N ASN A 111 -3.23 2.57 -19.36
CA ASN A 111 -1.91 2.73 -18.77
C ASN A 111 -0.83 2.75 -19.84
N THR A 112 -0.05 3.84 -19.92
CA THR A 112 1.00 4.07 -20.93
C THR A 112 2.41 4.17 -20.35
N LEU A 113 2.57 4.24 -19.02
CA LEU A 113 3.88 4.39 -18.37
C LEU A 113 4.92 3.37 -18.85
N PHE A 114 4.51 2.10 -18.98
CA PHE A 114 5.45 1.03 -19.34
C PHE A 114 5.67 0.84 -20.82
N THR A 115 4.93 1.58 -21.66
CA THR A 115 5.03 1.51 -23.14
C THR A 115 5.56 2.79 -23.77
N GLU A 116 5.42 3.96 -23.11
CA GLU A 116 5.84 5.25 -23.63
C GLU A 116 7.09 5.78 -22.91
N PRO A 117 8.23 5.91 -23.60
CA PRO A 117 9.46 6.45 -23.02
C PRO A 117 9.32 7.86 -22.42
N SER A 118 8.43 8.68 -22.98
CA SER A 118 8.13 10.02 -22.45
C SER A 118 7.52 9.99 -21.06
N MET A 119 6.62 9.04 -20.79
CA MET A 119 6.00 8.85 -19.48
C MET A 119 7.02 8.29 -18.47
N GLN A 120 7.87 7.36 -18.91
CA GLN A 120 8.96 6.85 -18.07
C GLN A 120 9.92 7.97 -17.65
N GLN A 121 10.36 8.80 -18.59
CA GLN A 121 11.25 9.92 -18.30
C GLN A 121 10.58 10.95 -17.38
N ARG A 122 9.30 11.24 -17.61
CA ARG A 122 8.51 12.13 -16.75
C ARG A 122 8.46 11.61 -15.31
N PHE A 123 8.26 10.31 -15.13
CA PHE A 123 8.23 9.68 -13.81
C PHE A 123 9.61 9.68 -13.13
N VAL A 124 10.69 9.41 -13.86
CA VAL A 124 12.07 9.56 -13.36
C VAL A 124 12.34 11.00 -12.92
N ASN A 125 11.90 11.99 -13.70
CA ASN A 125 12.07 13.41 -13.38
C ASN A 125 11.29 13.82 -12.11
N LEU A 126 10.08 13.28 -11.92
CA LEU A 126 9.29 13.51 -10.70
C LEU A 126 10.04 13.02 -9.45
N TRP A 127 10.60 11.80 -9.50
CA TRP A 127 11.45 11.30 -8.41
C TRP A 127 12.69 12.16 -8.19
N GLY A 128 13.30 12.64 -9.28
CA GLY A 128 14.41 13.59 -9.17
C GLY A 128 14.02 14.91 -8.50
N ALA A 129 12.82 15.44 -8.77
CA ALA A 129 12.32 16.65 -8.12
C ALA A 129 12.05 16.42 -6.62
N LEU A 130 11.38 15.31 -6.27
CA LEU A 130 11.15 14.90 -4.87
C LEU A 130 12.48 14.72 -4.13
N THR A 131 13.43 14.01 -4.72
CA THR A 131 14.72 13.74 -4.09
C THR A 131 15.49 15.03 -3.81
N ARG A 132 15.55 15.97 -4.76
CA ARG A 132 16.21 17.27 -4.56
C ARG A 132 15.52 18.11 -3.49
N ARG A 133 14.18 18.14 -3.47
CA ARG A 133 13.43 18.91 -2.47
C ARG A 133 13.67 18.42 -1.04
N TYR A 134 13.73 17.11 -0.87
CA TYR A 134 13.82 16.48 0.46
C TYR A 134 15.23 15.94 0.78
N PHE A 135 16.25 16.38 0.04
CA PHE A 135 17.63 15.97 0.23
C PHE A 135 18.14 16.20 1.67
N ASP A 136 17.82 17.38 2.24
CA ASP A 136 18.25 17.76 3.58
C ASP A 136 17.45 17.09 4.71
N GLN A 137 16.41 16.31 4.37
CA GLN A 137 15.68 15.56 5.38
C GLN A 137 16.53 14.41 5.93
N ALA A 138 16.54 14.28 7.26
CA ALA A 138 17.29 13.21 7.91
C ALA A 138 16.92 11.82 7.38
N GLU A 139 17.92 10.96 7.21
CA GLU A 139 17.73 9.61 6.65
C GLU A 139 16.80 8.73 7.48
N ASP A 140 16.66 9.00 8.79
CA ASP A 140 15.78 8.25 9.69
C ASP A 140 14.36 8.78 9.76
N VAL A 141 14.04 9.84 9.01
CA VAL A 141 12.73 10.49 8.99
C VAL A 141 11.92 10.10 7.76
N LEU A 142 12.54 10.06 6.59
CA LEU A 142 11.84 9.92 5.30
C LEU A 142 12.39 8.76 4.48
N ALA A 143 11.49 7.94 3.93
CA ALA A 143 11.77 6.91 2.92
C ALA A 143 10.93 7.15 1.67
N PHE A 144 11.36 6.58 0.52
CA PHE A 144 10.66 6.65 -0.76
C PHE A 144 10.20 5.26 -1.20
N GLU A 145 8.92 5.10 -1.43
CA GLU A 145 8.33 3.92 -2.09
C GLU A 145 8.01 4.29 -3.54
N LEU A 146 8.64 3.58 -4.48
CA LEU A 146 8.75 4.05 -5.86
C LEU A 146 7.42 4.12 -6.60
N LEU A 147 6.59 3.11 -6.47
CA LEU A 147 5.27 3.04 -7.10
C LEU A 147 4.41 2.02 -6.38
N ASN A 148 3.17 2.41 -6.11
CA ASN A 148 2.13 1.52 -5.63
C ASN A 148 1.78 0.45 -6.69
N GLU A 149 1.32 -0.68 -6.27
CA GLU A 149 0.65 -1.78 -6.98
C GLU A 149 0.79 -1.83 -8.51
N ILE A 150 1.86 -2.42 -8.99
CA ILE A 150 2.10 -2.62 -10.41
C ILE A 150 1.26 -3.79 -10.93
N VAL A 151 0.63 -3.64 -12.09
CA VAL A 151 -0.12 -4.70 -12.77
C VAL A 151 0.29 -4.78 -14.22
N LEU A 152 1.12 -5.78 -14.54
CA LEU A 152 1.68 -6.02 -15.85
C LEU A 152 1.65 -7.52 -16.17
N PRO A 153 1.61 -7.90 -17.46
CA PRO A 153 1.77 -9.30 -17.86
C PRO A 153 3.13 -9.91 -17.48
N ASP A 154 4.16 -9.07 -17.36
CA ASP A 154 5.54 -9.46 -17.03
C ASP A 154 6.21 -8.39 -16.16
N SER A 155 7.08 -8.80 -15.24
CA SER A 155 7.73 -7.87 -14.29
C SER A 155 8.94 -7.12 -14.86
N SER A 156 9.45 -7.51 -16.04
CA SER A 156 10.67 -6.92 -16.61
C SER A 156 10.56 -5.43 -16.92
N PRO A 157 9.44 -4.90 -17.50
CA PRO A 157 9.32 -3.46 -17.72
C PRO A 157 9.40 -2.65 -16.41
N TRP A 158 8.78 -3.16 -15.33
CA TRP A 158 8.88 -2.53 -14.02
C TRP A 158 10.31 -2.58 -13.47
N ASN A 159 10.95 -3.74 -13.48
CA ASN A 159 12.33 -3.89 -13.02
C ASN A 159 13.28 -2.90 -13.72
N ASN A 160 13.14 -2.74 -15.02
CA ASN A 160 13.94 -1.80 -15.80
C ASN A 160 13.69 -0.34 -15.42
N LEU A 161 12.43 0.06 -15.30
CA LEU A 161 12.06 1.43 -14.90
C LEU A 161 12.47 1.74 -13.47
N ALA A 162 12.20 0.82 -12.53
CA ALA A 162 12.60 0.96 -11.13
C ALA A 162 14.12 1.13 -10.98
N GLN A 163 14.92 0.36 -11.74
CA GLN A 163 16.37 0.51 -11.73
C GLN A 163 16.81 1.89 -12.22
N GLN A 164 16.17 2.44 -13.26
CA GLN A 164 16.45 3.79 -13.75
C GLN A 164 16.15 4.85 -12.68
N ILE A 165 14.98 4.73 -12.00
CA ILE A 165 14.58 5.63 -10.93
C ILE A 165 15.56 5.55 -9.76
N ILE A 166 15.92 4.33 -9.32
CA ILE A 166 16.90 4.11 -8.25
C ILE A 166 18.22 4.77 -8.59
N ASN A 167 18.75 4.55 -9.79
CA ASN A 167 20.00 5.15 -10.23
C ASN A 167 19.92 6.68 -10.16
N HIS A 168 18.83 7.27 -10.66
CA HIS A 168 18.64 8.72 -10.63
C HIS A 168 18.52 9.29 -9.20
N ILE A 169 17.81 8.60 -8.32
CA ILE A 169 17.76 8.97 -6.89
C ILE A 169 19.16 8.90 -6.28
N ARG A 170 19.95 7.86 -6.55
CA ARG A 170 21.30 7.64 -6.00
C ARG A 170 22.32 8.67 -6.47
N GLU A 171 22.15 9.24 -7.67
CA GLU A 171 22.97 10.38 -8.13
C GLU A 171 22.76 11.64 -7.29
N ILE A 172 21.57 11.78 -6.64
CA ILE A 172 21.21 12.96 -5.85
C ILE A 172 21.37 12.64 -4.35
N ASP A 173 20.82 11.53 -3.89
CA ASP A 173 20.82 11.08 -2.49
C ASP A 173 21.27 9.60 -2.41
N ALA A 174 22.54 9.41 -2.08
CA ALA A 174 23.15 8.08 -2.01
C ALA A 174 22.61 7.20 -0.88
N HIS A 175 21.94 7.80 0.12
CA HIS A 175 21.62 7.12 1.38
C HIS A 175 20.13 7.00 1.69
N ARG A 176 19.24 7.62 0.90
CA ARG A 176 17.78 7.53 1.12
C ARG A 176 17.31 6.07 1.12
N LEU A 177 16.53 5.67 2.13
CA LEU A 177 15.86 4.38 2.08
C LEU A 177 14.85 4.38 0.93
N ILE A 178 15.01 3.42 0.02
CA ILE A 178 14.09 3.18 -1.09
C ILE A 178 13.34 1.88 -0.82
N ILE A 179 12.04 1.88 -1.08
CA ILE A 179 11.15 0.73 -0.94
C ILE A 179 10.62 0.39 -2.34
N ILE A 180 10.66 -0.88 -2.70
CA ILE A 180 10.19 -1.37 -3.99
C ILE A 180 9.24 -2.55 -3.81
N GLY A 181 8.08 -2.49 -4.47
CA GLY A 181 7.12 -3.59 -4.57
C GLY A 181 7.26 -4.38 -5.87
N GLY A 182 6.64 -5.54 -5.88
CA GLY A 182 6.56 -6.42 -7.06
C GLY A 182 5.36 -6.12 -7.94
N ASN A 183 5.14 -7.00 -8.91
CA ASN A 183 4.01 -6.97 -9.82
C ASN A 183 2.72 -7.50 -9.16
N ASN A 184 1.63 -7.57 -9.94
CA ASN A 184 0.35 -8.15 -9.54
C ASN A 184 -0.18 -7.62 -8.20
N TYR A 185 -0.33 -6.28 -8.09
CA TYR A 185 -0.78 -5.57 -6.89
C TYR A 185 0.15 -5.79 -5.68
N ASN A 186 1.46 -5.76 -5.89
CA ASN A 186 2.45 -6.06 -4.85
C ASN A 186 2.26 -7.44 -4.21
N ASP A 187 1.81 -8.44 -4.98
CA ASP A 187 1.55 -9.79 -4.49
C ASP A 187 2.84 -10.43 -3.92
N VAL A 188 2.71 -11.11 -2.80
CA VAL A 188 3.83 -11.77 -2.09
C VAL A 188 4.57 -12.80 -2.97
N ASN A 189 3.90 -13.41 -3.95
CA ASN A 189 4.52 -14.36 -4.90
C ASN A 189 5.41 -13.65 -5.93
N GLU A 190 5.27 -12.35 -6.12
CA GLU A 190 6.07 -11.57 -7.06
C GLU A 190 7.41 -11.09 -6.48
N LEU A 191 7.63 -11.22 -5.17
CA LEU A 191 8.88 -10.80 -4.51
C LEU A 191 10.13 -11.41 -5.14
N SER A 192 10.07 -12.68 -5.55
CA SER A 192 11.20 -13.37 -6.20
C SER A 192 11.49 -12.89 -7.63
N LYS A 193 10.56 -12.15 -8.25
CA LYS A 193 10.68 -11.62 -9.60
C LYS A 193 11.24 -10.18 -9.63
N ILE A 194 11.43 -9.56 -8.48
CA ILE A 194 12.08 -8.24 -8.37
C ILE A 194 13.57 -8.41 -8.66
N GLN A 195 14.04 -7.82 -9.75
CA GLN A 195 15.41 -7.90 -10.24
C GLN A 195 16.03 -6.50 -10.27
N ILE A 196 16.61 -6.10 -9.15
CA ILE A 196 17.29 -4.81 -8.96
C ILE A 196 18.75 -5.08 -8.58
N ASN A 197 19.65 -4.25 -9.06
CA ASN A 197 21.07 -4.30 -8.68
C ASN A 197 21.22 -4.16 -7.15
N PRO A 198 22.21 -4.84 -6.55
CA PRO A 198 22.44 -4.75 -5.11
C PRO A 198 22.57 -3.29 -4.65
N ASP A 199 21.77 -2.92 -3.67
CA ASP A 199 21.77 -1.60 -3.02
C ASP A 199 21.61 -1.81 -1.50
N SER A 200 22.51 -1.19 -0.73
CA SER A 200 22.57 -1.38 0.71
C SER A 200 21.37 -0.77 1.45
N ASN A 201 20.71 0.23 0.84
CA ASN A 201 19.59 0.94 1.44
C ASN A 201 18.29 0.79 0.64
N LEU A 202 18.06 -0.44 0.16
CA LEU A 202 16.84 -0.87 -0.51
C LEU A 202 16.06 -1.82 0.40
N SER A 203 14.75 -1.61 0.55
CA SER A 203 13.81 -2.54 1.16
C SER A 203 12.78 -3.00 0.13
N HIS A 204 12.19 -4.16 0.36
CA HIS A 204 11.12 -4.69 -0.49
C HIS A 204 9.79 -4.57 0.24
N THR A 205 8.70 -4.36 -0.51
CA THR A 205 7.35 -4.33 0.05
C THR A 205 6.44 -5.33 -0.64
N PHE A 206 5.40 -5.74 0.05
CA PHE A 206 4.26 -6.48 -0.48
C PHE A 206 2.98 -5.97 0.16
N HIS A 207 1.85 -6.21 -0.51
CA HIS A 207 0.51 -6.02 0.03
C HIS A 207 -0.12 -7.38 0.31
N PHE A 208 -1.01 -7.44 1.31
CA PHE A 208 -1.60 -8.70 1.66
C PHE A 208 -3.07 -8.55 2.06
N TYR A 209 -3.93 -9.07 1.21
CA TYR A 209 -5.37 -9.06 1.41
C TYR A 209 -6.00 -10.46 1.27
N GLU A 210 -5.20 -11.52 1.41
CA GLU A 210 -5.70 -12.89 1.30
C GLU A 210 -6.34 -13.40 2.61
N PRO A 211 -7.41 -14.17 2.54
CA PRO A 211 -8.17 -14.49 1.31
C PRO A 211 -9.13 -13.36 0.94
N ILE A 212 -9.16 -12.98 -0.31
CA ILE A 212 -9.98 -11.86 -0.84
C ILE A 212 -11.45 -11.99 -0.45
N VAL A 213 -12.00 -13.21 -0.41
CA VAL A 213 -13.39 -13.48 0.00
C VAL A 213 -13.70 -13.05 1.43
N VAL A 214 -12.69 -12.89 2.28
CA VAL A 214 -12.82 -12.34 3.66
C VAL A 214 -12.53 -10.85 3.66
N THR A 215 -11.38 -10.45 3.13
CA THR A 215 -10.86 -9.08 3.28
C THR A 215 -11.56 -8.06 2.38
N HIS A 216 -12.12 -8.51 1.25
CA HIS A 216 -12.84 -7.68 0.29
C HIS A 216 -14.29 -8.16 0.08
N GLN A 217 -14.88 -8.83 1.08
CA GLN A 217 -16.26 -9.26 0.96
C GLN A 217 -17.17 -8.07 0.65
N LYS A 218 -18.05 -8.22 -0.38
CA LYS A 218 -18.98 -7.20 -0.87
C LYS A 218 -18.33 -5.93 -1.44
N ALA A 219 -17.01 -5.91 -1.68
CA ALA A 219 -16.34 -4.77 -2.27
C ALA A 219 -16.84 -4.52 -3.70
N PHE A 220 -17.34 -3.31 -3.96
CA PHE A 220 -17.95 -2.96 -5.27
C PHE A 220 -16.94 -2.92 -6.42
N TRP A 221 -15.66 -2.74 -6.12
CA TRP A 221 -14.57 -2.75 -7.12
C TRP A 221 -14.00 -4.14 -7.41
N VAL A 222 -14.47 -5.17 -6.72
CA VAL A 222 -14.16 -6.58 -6.99
C VAL A 222 -15.44 -7.28 -7.42
N VAL A 223 -15.66 -7.33 -8.73
CA VAL A 223 -16.94 -7.74 -9.34
C VAL A 223 -17.45 -9.08 -8.78
N GLU A 224 -16.56 -10.05 -8.56
CA GLU A 224 -16.94 -11.35 -7.99
C GLU A 224 -17.44 -11.21 -6.55
N MET A 225 -16.84 -10.32 -5.77
CA MET A 225 -17.22 -10.14 -4.36
C MET A 225 -18.49 -9.30 -4.22
N GLU A 226 -18.67 -8.29 -5.07
CA GLU A 226 -19.93 -7.53 -5.16
C GLU A 226 -21.11 -8.44 -5.49
N GLN A 227 -20.96 -9.32 -6.49
CA GLN A 227 -22.00 -10.24 -6.91
C GLN A 227 -22.19 -11.42 -5.96
N PHE A 228 -21.12 -11.95 -5.38
CA PHE A 228 -21.21 -12.98 -4.34
C PHE A 228 -21.98 -12.47 -3.12
N ASN A 229 -21.74 -11.26 -2.70
CA ASN A 229 -22.50 -10.49 -1.70
C ASN A 229 -22.84 -11.25 -0.41
N LYS A 230 -21.96 -12.15 0.02
CA LYS A 230 -22.12 -12.92 1.27
C LYS A 230 -21.35 -12.31 2.41
N THR A 231 -21.88 -12.44 3.61
CA THR A 231 -21.10 -12.17 4.82
C THR A 231 -20.24 -13.38 5.14
N VAL A 232 -18.95 -13.17 5.23
CA VAL A 232 -17.94 -14.21 5.49
C VAL A 232 -17.31 -13.97 6.85
N ASN A 233 -17.29 -14.99 7.70
CA ASN A 233 -16.63 -14.95 9.00
C ASN A 233 -15.18 -15.46 8.88
N TYR A 234 -14.33 -14.93 9.76
CA TYR A 234 -12.98 -15.45 9.95
C TYR A 234 -12.70 -15.64 11.46
N PRO A 235 -12.18 -16.81 11.89
CA PRO A 235 -11.98 -18.02 11.07
C PRO A 235 -13.30 -18.61 10.55
N GLY A 236 -13.26 -19.30 9.39
CA GLY A 236 -14.46 -19.90 8.83
C GLY A 236 -14.23 -20.61 7.51
N GLU A 237 -15.30 -21.12 6.92
CA GLU A 237 -15.33 -21.75 5.61
C GLU A 237 -16.32 -21.04 4.69
N VAL A 238 -16.11 -21.13 3.37
CA VAL A 238 -16.99 -20.56 2.36
C VAL A 238 -17.30 -21.63 1.29
N PRO A 239 -18.06 -22.68 1.64
CA PRO A 239 -18.26 -23.84 0.75
C PRO A 239 -18.93 -23.47 -0.56
N GLU A 240 -19.82 -22.49 -0.59
CA GLU A 240 -20.56 -22.06 -1.79
C GLU A 240 -19.71 -21.22 -2.78
N LEU A 241 -18.52 -20.75 -2.40
CA LEU A 241 -17.69 -19.87 -3.23
C LEU A 241 -17.28 -20.55 -4.55
N ALA A 242 -16.88 -21.82 -4.47
CA ALA A 242 -16.43 -22.56 -5.64
C ALA A 242 -17.53 -22.72 -6.71
N ASP A 243 -18.74 -23.06 -6.29
CA ASP A 243 -19.88 -23.24 -7.21
C ASP A 243 -20.40 -21.89 -7.75
N PHE A 244 -20.37 -20.85 -6.93
CA PHE A 244 -20.67 -19.50 -7.38
C PHE A 244 -19.70 -19.05 -8.49
N LEU A 245 -18.38 -19.17 -8.27
CA LEU A 245 -17.39 -18.77 -9.25
C LEU A 245 -17.44 -19.61 -10.53
N LYS A 246 -17.64 -20.93 -10.44
CA LYS A 246 -17.81 -21.78 -11.63
C LYS A 246 -19.02 -21.34 -12.49
N THR A 247 -20.07 -20.88 -11.85
CA THR A 247 -21.30 -20.48 -12.53
C THR A 247 -21.23 -19.07 -13.12
N HIS A 248 -20.65 -18.12 -12.39
CA HIS A 248 -20.74 -16.70 -12.72
C HIS A 248 -19.40 -16.10 -13.19
N HIS A 249 -18.26 -16.60 -12.68
CA HIS A 249 -16.95 -16.00 -12.93
C HIS A 249 -15.84 -17.06 -13.15
N PRO A 250 -16.00 -17.99 -14.13
CA PRO A 250 -15.09 -19.12 -14.29
C PRO A 250 -13.63 -18.70 -14.58
N ILE A 251 -13.41 -17.53 -15.18
CA ILE A 251 -12.08 -17.00 -15.49
C ILE A 251 -11.32 -16.59 -14.22
N HIS A 252 -12.02 -16.28 -13.13
CA HIS A 252 -11.42 -15.82 -11.88
C HIS A 252 -11.14 -16.96 -10.88
N ILE A 253 -11.53 -18.21 -11.20
CA ILE A 253 -11.31 -19.38 -10.33
C ILE A 253 -9.87 -19.46 -9.81
N PRO A 254 -8.81 -19.30 -10.63
CA PRO A 254 -7.43 -19.44 -10.16
C PRO A 254 -7.06 -18.49 -9.01
N ARG A 255 -7.69 -17.31 -8.95
CA ARG A 255 -7.47 -16.34 -7.87
C ARG A 255 -7.97 -16.84 -6.52
N TYR A 256 -9.03 -17.64 -6.50
CA TYR A 256 -9.75 -18.04 -5.29
C TYR A 256 -9.59 -19.51 -4.94
N GLU A 257 -8.99 -20.35 -5.81
CA GLU A 257 -8.95 -21.81 -5.64
C GLU A 257 -8.33 -22.26 -4.32
N LYS A 258 -7.35 -21.51 -3.80
CA LYS A 258 -6.72 -21.79 -2.51
C LYS A 258 -7.68 -21.64 -1.32
N SER A 259 -8.79 -20.94 -1.50
CA SER A 259 -9.84 -20.73 -0.49
C SER A 259 -10.93 -21.79 -0.55
N PHE A 260 -10.92 -22.68 -1.55
CA PHE A 260 -11.98 -23.67 -1.74
C PHE A 260 -11.86 -24.82 -0.75
N ALA A 261 -13.01 -25.25 -0.20
CA ALA A 261 -13.17 -26.46 0.61
C ALA A 261 -12.13 -26.58 1.74
N ARG A 262 -11.76 -25.46 2.38
CA ARG A 262 -10.84 -25.47 3.52
C ARG A 262 -11.19 -24.41 4.53
N GLN A 263 -10.73 -24.61 5.75
CA GLN A 263 -10.79 -23.63 6.82
C GLN A 263 -9.91 -22.42 6.44
N LEU A 264 -10.51 -21.24 6.43
CA LEU A 264 -9.81 -19.94 6.34
C LEU A 264 -9.47 -19.51 7.76
N ASP A 265 -8.25 -19.74 8.18
CA ASP A 265 -7.75 -19.52 9.52
C ASP A 265 -6.29 -19.04 9.52
N ARG A 266 -5.67 -18.96 10.68
CA ARG A 266 -4.25 -18.57 10.78
C ARG A 266 -3.32 -19.45 9.94
N GLN A 267 -3.59 -20.78 9.85
CA GLN A 267 -2.75 -21.68 9.05
C GLN A 267 -2.88 -21.37 7.55
N PHE A 268 -4.07 -20.95 7.09
CA PHE A 268 -4.24 -20.45 5.72
C PHE A 268 -3.33 -19.24 5.46
N LEU A 269 -3.30 -18.25 6.37
CA LEU A 269 -2.44 -17.06 6.21
C LEU A 269 -0.96 -17.44 6.20
N VAL A 270 -0.52 -18.36 7.07
CA VAL A 270 0.85 -18.87 7.09
C VAL A 270 1.21 -19.52 5.76
N ASP A 271 0.30 -20.32 5.19
CA ASP A 271 0.53 -20.99 3.89
C ASP A 271 0.67 -19.94 2.76
N MET A 272 -0.15 -18.90 2.76
CA MET A 272 -0.09 -17.82 1.77
C MET A 272 1.18 -16.97 1.91
N LEU A 273 1.72 -16.82 3.11
CA LEU A 273 2.93 -16.05 3.40
C LEU A 273 4.25 -16.83 3.25
N LYS A 274 4.21 -18.09 2.83
CA LYS A 274 5.43 -18.87 2.57
C LYS A 274 6.44 -18.17 1.64
N PRO A 275 6.02 -17.50 0.54
CA PRO A 275 6.96 -16.77 -0.31
C PRO A 275 7.67 -15.62 0.42
N ALA A 276 6.98 -14.90 1.33
CA ALA A 276 7.59 -13.87 2.15
C ALA A 276 8.68 -14.44 3.06
N LYS A 277 8.38 -15.56 3.74
CA LYS A 277 9.35 -16.25 4.60
C LYS A 277 10.58 -16.70 3.81
N GLN A 278 10.37 -17.35 2.66
CA GLN A 278 11.47 -17.78 1.79
C GLN A 278 12.32 -16.61 1.27
N PHE A 279 11.67 -15.47 0.99
CA PHE A 279 12.39 -14.26 0.58
C PHE A 279 13.27 -13.71 1.69
N MET A 280 12.78 -13.67 2.93
CA MET A 280 13.53 -13.21 4.11
C MET A 280 14.71 -14.12 4.49
N GLU A 281 14.69 -15.40 4.12
CA GLU A 281 15.80 -16.32 4.33
C GLU A 281 17.00 -16.04 3.40
N GLN A 282 16.82 -15.24 2.34
CA GLN A 282 17.90 -14.81 1.48
C GLN A 282 18.74 -13.72 2.18
N LYS A 283 20.06 -13.79 1.96
CA LYS A 283 20.99 -12.83 2.54
C LYS A 283 20.69 -11.39 2.08
N ASP A 284 20.78 -10.46 3.01
CA ASP A 284 20.66 -9.01 2.77
C ASP A 284 19.28 -8.54 2.26
N LYS A 285 18.24 -9.37 2.37
CA LYS A 285 16.86 -8.97 2.07
C LYS A 285 16.18 -8.38 3.30
N SER A 286 15.45 -7.29 3.11
CA SER A 286 14.49 -6.75 4.09
C SER A 286 13.13 -6.65 3.45
N LEU A 287 12.09 -6.90 4.23
CA LEU A 287 10.72 -6.94 3.77
C LEU A 287 9.84 -6.10 4.68
N TYR A 288 8.85 -5.48 4.09
CA TYR A 288 7.87 -4.63 4.72
C TYR A 288 6.49 -4.93 4.13
N CYS A 289 5.44 -4.94 4.94
CA CYS A 289 4.06 -5.07 4.45
C CYS A 289 3.45 -3.68 4.33
N GLY A 290 3.39 -3.12 3.11
CA GLY A 290 2.94 -1.75 2.84
C GLY A 290 1.45 -1.56 3.06
N GLU A 291 0.64 -2.59 2.80
CA GLU A 291 -0.80 -2.56 2.99
C GLU A 291 -1.36 -3.92 3.40
N PHE A 292 -2.34 -3.88 4.30
CA PHE A 292 -3.23 -4.99 4.65
C PHE A 292 -4.43 -4.46 5.43
N GLY A 293 -5.50 -5.22 5.46
CA GLY A 293 -6.70 -4.87 6.21
C GLY A 293 -7.89 -5.73 5.84
N VAL A 294 -9.01 -5.49 6.49
CA VAL A 294 -10.30 -6.12 6.20
C VAL A 294 -11.37 -5.04 6.06
N ILE A 295 -12.13 -5.09 4.99
CA ILE A 295 -13.19 -4.13 4.64
C ILE A 295 -14.21 -3.95 5.76
N ASP A 296 -14.81 -2.78 5.87
CA ASP A 296 -15.82 -2.44 6.89
C ASP A 296 -17.17 -3.15 6.70
N GLN A 297 -17.41 -3.71 5.49
CA GLN A 297 -18.55 -4.60 5.22
C GLN A 297 -18.45 -5.96 5.93
N ALA A 298 -17.27 -6.33 6.42
CA ALA A 298 -17.07 -7.54 7.22
C ALA A 298 -17.54 -7.35 8.67
N PRO A 299 -18.02 -8.41 9.33
CA PRO A 299 -18.29 -8.36 10.76
C PRO A 299 -17.06 -7.88 11.55
N MET A 300 -17.26 -7.04 12.55
CA MET A 300 -16.14 -6.48 13.33
C MET A 300 -15.24 -7.57 13.93
N GLN A 301 -15.83 -8.67 14.41
CA GLN A 301 -15.05 -9.78 14.96
C GLN A 301 -14.17 -10.45 13.88
N THR A 302 -14.64 -10.52 12.64
CA THR A 302 -13.84 -10.99 11.49
C THR A 302 -12.65 -10.07 11.24
N ARG A 303 -12.88 -8.75 11.27
CA ARG A 303 -11.81 -7.76 11.12
C ARG A 303 -10.75 -7.94 12.20
N ILE A 304 -11.16 -8.05 13.47
CA ILE A 304 -10.29 -8.23 14.63
C ILE A 304 -9.49 -9.52 14.52
N ASN A 305 -10.16 -10.66 14.33
CA ASN A 305 -9.54 -11.98 14.32
C ASN A 305 -8.51 -12.12 13.19
N TRP A 306 -8.88 -11.70 11.96
CA TRP A 306 -7.99 -11.77 10.81
C TRP A 306 -6.76 -10.86 11.00
N THR A 307 -6.99 -9.63 11.46
CA THR A 307 -5.92 -8.65 11.70
C THR A 307 -4.96 -9.14 12.79
N GLN A 308 -5.48 -9.74 13.88
CA GLN A 308 -4.65 -10.32 14.94
C GLN A 308 -3.75 -11.44 14.41
N ASP A 309 -4.35 -12.44 13.75
CA ASP A 309 -3.60 -13.58 13.21
C ASP A 309 -2.52 -13.13 12.21
N PHE A 310 -2.86 -12.16 11.34
CA PHE A 310 -1.92 -11.64 10.35
C PHE A 310 -0.76 -10.89 11.01
N ILE A 311 -1.02 -9.98 11.94
CA ILE A 311 0.02 -9.23 12.67
C ILE A 311 0.90 -10.17 13.49
N ASP A 312 0.34 -11.19 14.12
CA ASP A 312 1.13 -12.18 14.87
C ASP A 312 2.12 -12.91 13.96
N ILE A 313 1.71 -13.26 12.72
CA ILE A 313 2.61 -13.86 11.73
C ILE A 313 3.71 -12.87 11.28
N LEU A 314 3.36 -11.60 11.01
CA LEU A 314 4.34 -10.58 10.64
C LEU A 314 5.39 -10.40 11.75
N ASN A 315 4.97 -10.41 13.02
CA ASN A 315 5.87 -10.32 14.17
C ASN A 315 6.80 -11.53 14.28
N GLU A 316 6.29 -12.75 14.09
CA GLU A 316 7.10 -13.97 14.04
C GLU A 316 8.18 -13.90 12.94
N TYR A 317 7.84 -13.29 11.79
CA TYR A 317 8.76 -13.10 10.67
C TYR A 317 9.61 -11.82 10.79
N LYS A 318 9.35 -10.98 11.82
CA LYS A 318 10.01 -9.68 12.02
C LYS A 318 9.83 -8.72 10.83
N ILE A 319 8.65 -8.72 10.25
CA ILE A 319 8.25 -7.85 9.15
C ILE A 319 7.47 -6.66 9.74
N GLY A 320 7.93 -5.44 9.48
CA GLY A 320 7.18 -4.23 9.79
C GLY A 320 6.06 -3.99 8.80
N TYR A 321 5.08 -3.15 9.17
CA TYR A 321 3.86 -3.01 8.38
C TYR A 321 3.22 -1.62 8.47
N ALA A 322 2.33 -1.31 7.50
CA ALA A 322 1.33 -0.24 7.62
C ALA A 322 -0.08 -0.77 7.35
N TYR A 323 -0.98 -0.55 8.32
CA TYR A 323 -2.39 -0.90 8.19
C TYR A 323 -3.09 0.00 7.16
N TRP A 324 -3.88 -0.55 6.27
CA TRP A 324 -4.77 0.17 5.38
C TRP A 324 -6.17 0.26 5.99
N CYS A 325 -6.64 1.44 6.41
CA CYS A 325 -5.97 2.72 6.51
C CYS A 325 -6.43 3.49 7.77
N TYR A 326 -5.93 4.73 7.96
CA TYR A 326 -6.33 5.56 9.10
C TYR A 326 -7.80 5.99 9.01
N LYS A 327 -8.19 6.69 7.93
CA LYS A 327 -9.52 7.33 7.82
C LYS A 327 -10.30 6.85 6.61
N LYS A 328 -11.53 6.34 6.81
CA LYS A 328 -12.43 5.90 5.72
C LYS A 328 -11.83 4.82 4.80
N MET A 329 -11.93 5.01 3.48
CA MET A 329 -11.41 4.12 2.42
C MET A 329 -11.84 2.66 2.63
N ASP A 330 -13.07 2.45 3.13
CA ASP A 330 -13.69 1.15 3.38
C ASP A 330 -12.97 0.22 4.38
N PHE A 331 -11.81 0.65 4.92
CA PHE A 331 -10.99 -0.11 5.87
C PHE A 331 -10.66 0.66 7.16
N GLY A 332 -11.03 1.92 7.24
CA GLY A 332 -10.57 2.89 8.22
C GLY A 332 -10.59 2.44 9.68
N LEU A 333 -9.64 2.96 10.46
CA LEU A 333 -9.66 2.91 11.93
C LEU A 333 -10.59 3.98 12.50
N VAL A 334 -10.74 5.11 11.80
CA VAL A 334 -11.69 6.17 12.14
C VAL A 334 -12.69 6.41 11.02
N ASP A 335 -13.85 6.93 11.39
CA ASP A 335 -14.89 7.36 10.46
C ASP A 335 -14.51 8.69 9.75
N LYS A 336 -15.40 9.22 8.93
CA LYS A 336 -15.20 10.49 8.23
C LYS A 336 -15.02 11.71 9.15
N ASN A 337 -15.46 11.61 10.40
CA ASN A 337 -15.39 12.69 11.39
C ASN A 337 -14.18 12.54 12.33
N GLY A 338 -13.35 11.50 12.15
CA GLY A 338 -12.21 11.19 13.01
C GLY A 338 -12.57 10.39 14.28
N ASN A 339 -13.80 9.86 14.39
CA ASN A 339 -14.17 9.03 15.53
C ASN A 339 -13.64 7.62 15.35
N LEU A 340 -13.00 7.08 16.39
CA LEU A 340 -12.52 5.71 16.41
C LEU A 340 -13.68 4.72 16.19
N ILE A 341 -13.52 3.80 15.25
CA ILE A 341 -14.54 2.81 14.91
C ILE A 341 -14.63 1.70 15.96
N ASN A 342 -13.47 1.20 16.42
CA ASN A 342 -13.42 0.12 17.39
C ASN A 342 -12.10 0.11 18.16
N GLU A 343 -12.17 0.10 19.50
CA GLU A 343 -10.99 0.11 20.38
C GLU A 343 -10.19 -1.21 20.33
N GLU A 344 -10.85 -2.34 20.18
CA GLU A 344 -10.18 -3.64 20.14
C GLU A 344 -9.40 -3.80 18.84
N LEU A 345 -9.97 -3.39 17.70
CA LEU A 345 -9.25 -3.37 16.42
C LEU A 345 -8.02 -2.47 16.49
N LEU A 346 -8.14 -1.27 17.08
CA LEU A 346 -7.00 -0.36 17.28
C LEU A 346 -5.91 -1.02 18.13
N LYS A 347 -6.27 -1.63 19.27
CA LYS A 347 -5.31 -2.34 20.12
C LYS A 347 -4.58 -3.45 19.39
N VAL A 348 -5.30 -4.21 18.56
CA VAL A 348 -4.69 -5.25 17.70
C VAL A 348 -3.69 -4.63 16.73
N VAL A 349 -4.10 -3.60 16.00
CA VAL A 349 -3.24 -2.94 14.99
C VAL A 349 -2.00 -2.31 15.61
N THR A 350 -2.12 -1.72 16.80
CA THR A 350 -1.00 -1.07 17.52
C THR A 350 -0.27 -1.99 18.49
N GLN A 351 -0.70 -3.26 18.60
CA GLN A 351 -0.13 -4.25 19.53
C GLN A 351 -0.15 -3.80 21.00
N GLN A 352 -1.07 -2.94 21.36
CA GLN A 352 -1.28 -2.56 22.76
C GLN A 352 -1.92 -3.75 23.50
N ARG A 353 -1.19 -4.33 24.47
CA ARG A 353 -1.67 -5.41 25.33
C ARG A 353 -2.38 -4.88 26.56
#